data_e4fa5d14aa2cee41522f173de23d9154
#
_entry.id   e4fa5d14aa2cee41522f173de23d9154
#
_cell.length_a   1.000
_cell.length_b   1.000
_cell.length_c   1.000
_cell.angle_alpha   90.00
_cell.angle_beta   90.00
_cell.angle_gamma   90.00
#
_symmetry.space_group_name_H-M   'P 1'
#
loop_
_entity.id
_entity.type
_entity.pdbx_description
1 polymer ?
#
loop_
_entity_poly.entity_id
_entity_poly.type
_entity_poly.pdbx_seq_one_letter_code
_entity_poly.pdbx_strand_id
1 'polypeptide(L)'
;MSNQDELNKLVGVHLGKAGDGSAVNPYVTPDYVDPSLLVSVPRYLNRTAYDIQEEELPFVGVDAWNAYEFSTLQKNGFPISGWLKFTYSSSTPNIVESKSVKLYLNSYNMARLINGKEDLHFIEEQIEKDLSKAVGGDVGVYIAVGDVDTVKPMRGD
;
A
#
# COMPACT_ATOMS: atom_id res chain seq x y z
N MET A 1 -16.40 6.51 22.07
CA MET A 1 -15.00 6.63 21.60
C MET A 1 -14.97 7.78 20.62
N SER A 2 -14.02 8.69 20.71
CA SER A 2 -13.92 9.78 19.72
C SER A 2 -13.36 9.25 18.40
N ASN A 3 -13.64 9.94 17.27
CA ASN A 3 -13.04 9.61 15.97
C ASN A 3 -11.50 9.58 16.05
N GLN A 4 -10.93 10.44 16.90
CA GLN A 4 -9.48 10.50 17.11
C GLN A 4 -8.93 9.25 17.82
N ASP A 5 -9.69 8.68 18.77
CA ASP A 5 -9.28 7.44 19.47
C ASP A 5 -9.30 6.25 18.50
N GLU A 6 -10.33 6.20 17.64
CA GLU A 6 -10.46 5.17 16.60
C GLU A 6 -9.33 5.27 15.58
N LEU A 7 -9.05 6.48 15.09
CA LEU A 7 -7.95 6.74 14.17
C LEU A 7 -6.59 6.32 14.77
N ASN A 8 -6.31 6.73 16.01
CA ASN A 8 -5.06 6.39 16.70
C ASN A 8 -4.90 4.87 16.88
N LYS A 9 -6.01 4.15 17.11
CA LYS A 9 -5.99 2.68 17.22
C LYS A 9 -5.64 2.03 15.89
N LEU A 10 -6.21 2.49 14.78
CA LEU A 10 -5.96 1.95 13.44
C LEU A 10 -4.53 2.23 12.99
N VAL A 11 -4.08 3.47 13.10
CA VAL A 11 -2.71 3.89 12.72
C VAL A 11 -1.65 3.24 13.60
N GLY A 12 -2.00 2.91 14.84
CA GLY A 12 -1.10 2.26 15.80
C GLY A 12 -0.89 0.76 15.62
N VAL A 13 -1.61 0.10 14.71
CA VAL A 13 -1.56 -1.38 14.58
C VAL A 13 -0.14 -1.90 14.34
N HIS A 14 0.64 -1.23 13.49
CA HIS A 14 2.02 -1.60 13.17
C HIS A 14 3.07 -0.67 13.75
N LEU A 15 2.66 0.40 14.43
CA LEU A 15 3.57 1.26 15.18
C LEU A 15 3.84 0.57 16.52
N GLY A 16 5.04 0.03 16.70
CA GLY A 16 5.47 -0.44 18.00
C GLY A 16 5.23 0.64 19.03
N LYS A 17 4.52 0.33 20.10
CA LYS A 17 4.34 1.26 21.23
C LYS A 17 5.70 1.50 21.85
N ALA A 18 6.32 2.62 21.52
CA ALA A 18 7.49 3.07 22.26
C ALA A 18 7.06 3.33 23.70
N GLY A 19 7.49 2.50 24.65
CA GLY A 19 7.43 2.83 26.05
C GLY A 19 6.66 1.93 27.01
N ASP A 20 6.03 0.83 26.56
CA ASP A 20 5.34 -0.08 27.49
C ASP A 20 6.20 -1.26 28.00
N GLY A 21 7.48 -1.33 27.60
CA GLY A 21 8.40 -2.39 28.01
C GLY A 21 8.02 -3.80 27.53
N SER A 22 6.98 -3.94 26.71
CA SER A 22 6.66 -5.21 26.08
C SER A 22 7.74 -5.52 25.04
N ALA A 23 8.32 -6.71 25.11
CA ALA A 23 9.24 -7.21 24.11
C ALA A 23 8.51 -7.20 22.75
N VAL A 24 8.81 -6.21 21.91
CA VAL A 24 8.34 -6.21 20.53
C VAL A 24 8.98 -7.41 19.87
N ASN A 25 8.19 -8.41 19.51
CA ASN A 25 8.69 -9.48 18.65
C ASN A 25 9.26 -8.82 17.40
N PRO A 26 10.54 -9.07 17.06
CA PRO A 26 11.13 -8.49 15.88
C PRO A 26 10.27 -8.89 14.66
N TYR A 27 9.93 -7.91 13.82
CA TYR A 27 9.24 -8.19 12.57
C TYR A 27 10.13 -9.09 11.71
N VAL A 28 9.61 -10.25 11.37
CA VAL A 28 10.26 -11.18 10.44
C VAL A 28 9.57 -11.05 9.09
N THR A 29 10.34 -10.71 8.05
CA THR A 29 9.81 -10.65 6.69
C THR A 29 9.38 -12.07 6.28
N PRO A 30 8.09 -12.27 5.94
CA PRO A 30 7.61 -13.57 5.47
C PRO A 30 8.22 -13.92 4.10
N ASP A 31 8.20 -15.18 3.74
CA ASP A 31 8.55 -15.68 2.41
C ASP A 31 7.33 -15.84 1.48
N TYR A 32 6.20 -15.32 1.90
CA TYR A 32 4.93 -15.29 1.18
C TYR A 32 4.31 -13.90 1.25
N VAL A 33 3.46 -13.58 0.26
CA VAL A 33 2.71 -12.32 0.23
C VAL A 33 1.61 -12.36 1.29
N ASP A 34 1.57 -11.32 2.12
CA ASP A 34 0.62 -11.23 3.24
C ASP A 34 -0.29 -9.99 3.16
N PRO A 35 -1.46 -10.11 2.50
CA PRO A 35 -2.43 -9.01 2.42
C PRO A 35 -3.04 -8.62 3.77
N SER A 36 -2.96 -9.47 4.79
CA SER A 36 -3.50 -9.18 6.12
C SER A 36 -2.73 -8.08 6.85
N LEU A 37 -1.54 -7.73 6.36
CA LEU A 37 -0.76 -6.60 6.86
C LEU A 37 -1.39 -5.24 6.54
N LEU A 38 -2.22 -5.15 5.48
CA LEU A 38 -2.86 -3.89 5.08
C LEU A 38 -3.87 -3.42 6.12
N VAL A 39 -3.75 -2.15 6.50
CA VAL A 39 -4.67 -1.48 7.40
C VAL A 39 -5.46 -0.42 6.64
N SER A 40 -6.78 -0.62 6.60
CA SER A 40 -7.73 0.33 6.02
C SER A 40 -8.10 1.39 7.06
N VAL A 41 -8.03 2.65 6.66
CA VAL A 41 -8.42 3.79 7.49
C VAL A 41 -9.62 4.47 6.85
N PRO A 42 -10.81 4.46 7.48
CA PRO A 42 -11.97 5.15 6.94
C PRO A 42 -11.70 6.67 6.81
N ARG A 43 -12.00 7.23 5.63
CA ARG A 43 -11.74 8.65 5.36
C ARG A 43 -12.56 9.58 6.24
N TYR A 44 -13.80 9.18 6.59
CA TYR A 44 -14.66 10.00 7.42
C TYR A 44 -14.03 10.37 8.78
N LEU A 45 -13.14 9.53 9.32
CA LEU A 45 -12.45 9.81 10.59
C LEU A 45 -11.66 11.12 10.55
N ASN A 46 -11.05 11.43 9.41
CA ASN A 46 -10.32 12.68 9.20
C ASN A 46 -11.21 13.79 8.65
N ARG A 47 -12.11 13.47 7.72
CA ARG A 47 -12.95 14.46 7.01
C ARG A 47 -13.97 15.13 7.91
N THR A 48 -14.53 14.40 8.87
CA THR A 48 -15.48 14.94 9.85
C THR A 48 -14.90 16.10 10.66
N ALA A 49 -13.58 16.08 10.93
CA ALA A 49 -12.90 17.17 11.63
C ALA A 49 -12.91 18.50 10.85
N TYR A 50 -13.14 18.45 9.53
CA TYR A 50 -13.19 19.59 8.62
C TYR A 50 -14.59 19.83 8.04
N ASP A 51 -15.61 19.19 8.63
CA ASP A 51 -17.01 19.27 8.17
C ASP A 51 -17.21 18.85 6.70
N ILE A 52 -16.40 17.90 6.22
CA ILE A 52 -16.49 17.35 4.87
C ILE A 52 -17.36 16.11 4.92
N GLN A 53 -18.48 16.13 4.17
CA GLN A 53 -19.41 15.00 4.07
C GLN A 53 -18.97 14.06 2.95
N GLU A 54 -19.08 12.74 3.19
CA GLU A 54 -18.64 11.72 2.22
C GLU A 54 -19.52 11.71 0.95
N GLU A 55 -20.79 12.11 1.08
CA GLU A 55 -21.76 12.14 -0.01
C GLU A 55 -21.61 13.36 -0.93
N GLU A 56 -20.99 14.44 -0.44
CA GLU A 56 -20.82 15.71 -1.17
C GLU A 56 -19.38 16.22 -1.05
N LEU A 57 -18.44 15.51 -1.68
CA LEU A 57 -17.05 15.96 -1.64
C LEU A 57 -16.87 17.27 -2.41
N PRO A 58 -16.26 18.31 -1.80
CA PRO A 58 -16.04 19.60 -2.46
C PRO A 58 -14.87 19.57 -3.46
N PHE A 59 -14.33 18.39 -3.75
CA PHE A 59 -13.19 18.19 -4.63
C PHE A 59 -13.28 16.85 -5.37
N VAL A 60 -12.56 16.78 -6.48
CA VAL A 60 -12.26 15.54 -7.21
C VAL A 60 -10.74 15.38 -7.26
N GLY A 61 -10.26 14.18 -7.07
CA GLY A 61 -8.82 13.93 -7.07
C GLY A 61 -8.46 12.46 -6.98
N VAL A 62 -7.17 12.21 -6.98
CA VAL A 62 -6.59 10.88 -6.82
C VAL A 62 -5.51 10.90 -5.74
N ASP A 63 -5.42 9.82 -4.99
CA ASP A 63 -4.27 9.55 -4.14
C ASP A 63 -3.23 8.80 -4.97
N ALA A 64 -2.02 9.33 -5.03
CA ALA A 64 -0.91 8.73 -5.74
C ALA A 64 0.22 8.37 -4.78
N TRP A 65 0.66 7.12 -4.85
CA TRP A 65 1.68 6.55 -3.99
C TRP A 65 2.87 6.07 -4.80
N ASN A 66 4.07 6.32 -4.30
CA ASN A 66 5.32 5.86 -4.89
C ASN A 66 6.10 5.03 -3.88
N ALA A 67 6.39 3.78 -4.25
CA ALA A 67 7.28 2.90 -3.51
C ALA A 67 8.57 2.72 -4.31
N TYR A 68 9.63 3.41 -3.90
CA TYR A 68 10.89 3.48 -4.65
C TYR A 68 11.76 2.24 -4.52
N GLU A 69 11.45 1.34 -3.59
CA GLU A 69 12.24 0.15 -3.26
C GLU A 69 11.38 -1.12 -3.30
N PHE A 70 10.62 -1.31 -4.38
CA PHE A 70 9.91 -2.57 -4.56
C PHE A 70 10.87 -3.67 -5.03
N SER A 71 10.80 -4.85 -4.44
CA SER A 71 11.55 -6.01 -4.89
C SER A 71 10.79 -7.31 -4.68
N THR A 72 11.12 -8.30 -5.52
CA THR A 72 10.61 -9.67 -5.44
C THR A 72 11.65 -10.64 -5.98
N LEU A 73 11.46 -11.93 -5.76
CA LEU A 73 12.33 -12.96 -6.31
C LEU A 73 11.66 -13.67 -7.49
N GLN A 74 12.47 -13.99 -8.49
CA GLN A 74 12.13 -14.99 -9.47
C GLN A 74 12.10 -16.39 -8.83
N LYS A 75 11.44 -17.34 -9.45
CA LYS A 75 11.39 -18.75 -8.98
C LYS A 75 12.77 -19.36 -8.81
N ASN A 76 13.75 -18.95 -9.64
CA ASN A 76 15.16 -19.35 -9.54
C ASN A 76 15.94 -18.65 -8.42
N GLY A 77 15.33 -17.69 -7.71
CA GLY A 77 15.95 -16.94 -6.62
C GLY A 77 16.63 -15.64 -7.03
N PHE A 78 16.69 -15.28 -8.32
CA PHE A 78 17.24 -13.99 -8.73
C PHE A 78 16.30 -12.86 -8.35
N PRO A 79 16.81 -11.76 -7.75
CA PRO A 79 15.99 -10.61 -7.40
C PRO A 79 15.60 -9.79 -8.63
N ILE A 80 14.39 -9.22 -8.56
CA ILE A 80 13.94 -8.13 -9.42
C ILE A 80 13.64 -6.96 -8.50
N SER A 81 14.26 -5.82 -8.78
CA SER A 81 14.04 -4.58 -8.05
C SER A 81 13.51 -3.51 -8.98
N GLY A 82 12.63 -2.67 -8.48
CA GLY A 82 12.02 -1.62 -9.27
C GLY A 82 11.34 -0.57 -8.43
N TRP A 83 10.62 0.28 -9.11
CA TRP A 83 9.78 1.31 -8.56
C TRP A 83 8.32 0.98 -8.84
N LEU A 84 7.49 1.08 -7.81
CA LEU A 84 6.07 0.81 -7.89
C LEU A 84 5.28 2.09 -7.65
N LYS A 85 4.27 2.34 -8.49
CA LYS A 85 3.28 3.38 -8.30
C LYS A 85 1.90 2.77 -8.22
N PHE A 86 1.08 3.27 -7.30
CA PHE A 86 -0.35 2.97 -7.33
C PHE A 86 -1.19 4.21 -7.07
N THR A 87 -2.39 4.20 -7.64
CA THR A 87 -3.33 5.33 -7.56
C THR A 87 -4.74 4.84 -7.34
N TYR A 88 -5.54 5.62 -6.61
CA TYR A 88 -6.97 5.39 -6.46
C TYR A 88 -7.71 6.72 -6.23
N SER A 89 -9.02 6.73 -6.48
CA SER A 89 -9.83 7.94 -6.35
C SER A 89 -9.87 8.44 -4.90
N SER A 90 -9.89 9.77 -4.75
CA SER A 90 -10.18 10.41 -3.47
C SER A 90 -11.59 10.12 -2.93
N SER A 91 -12.48 9.58 -3.77
CA SER A 91 -13.85 9.18 -3.40
C SER A 91 -13.95 7.78 -2.79
N THR A 92 -12.85 6.99 -2.73
CA THR A 92 -12.88 5.69 -2.04
C THR A 92 -13.24 5.87 -0.56
N PRO A 93 -13.99 4.94 0.05
CA PRO A 93 -14.39 5.06 1.46
C PRO A 93 -13.20 5.02 2.43
N ASN A 94 -12.12 4.35 2.06
CA ASN A 94 -10.93 4.22 2.89
C ASN A 94 -9.68 4.71 2.17
N ILE A 95 -8.66 5.00 2.96
CA ILE A 95 -7.25 5.06 2.54
C ILE A 95 -6.51 3.88 3.18
N VAL A 96 -5.32 3.57 2.67
CA VAL A 96 -4.41 2.62 3.32
C VAL A 96 -3.46 3.35 4.25
N GLU A 97 -3.12 2.74 5.39
CA GLU A 97 -2.13 3.28 6.30
C GLU A 97 -0.71 3.02 5.74
N SER A 98 0.16 4.03 5.75
CA SER A 98 1.45 4.03 5.05
C SER A 98 2.43 2.95 5.53
N LYS A 99 2.53 2.72 6.83
CA LYS A 99 3.39 1.68 7.41
C LYS A 99 2.91 0.29 6.99
N SER A 100 1.61 0.08 6.99
CA SER A 100 0.99 -1.18 6.58
C SER A 100 1.25 -1.50 5.11
N VAL A 101 1.17 -0.49 4.23
CA VAL A 101 1.53 -0.62 2.81
C VAL A 101 3.00 -1.03 2.68
N LYS A 102 3.90 -0.37 3.41
CA LYS A 102 5.32 -0.72 3.39
C LYS A 102 5.55 -2.18 3.80
N LEU A 103 4.93 -2.63 4.88
CA LEU A 103 5.06 -4.01 5.35
C LEU A 103 4.46 -5.00 4.34
N TYR A 104 3.30 -4.69 3.77
CA TYR A 104 2.67 -5.49 2.72
C TYR A 104 3.59 -5.63 1.49
N LEU A 105 4.12 -4.53 0.96
CA LEU A 105 5.03 -4.56 -0.18
C LEU A 105 6.34 -5.30 0.15
N ASN A 106 6.84 -5.18 1.38
CA ASN A 106 8.01 -5.93 1.83
C ASN A 106 7.75 -7.44 1.93
N SER A 107 6.50 -7.88 2.04
CA SER A 107 6.17 -9.31 2.00
C SER A 107 6.45 -9.97 0.65
N TYR A 108 6.63 -9.16 -0.42
CA TYR A 108 7.07 -9.64 -1.73
C TYR A 108 8.57 -9.93 -1.80
N ASN A 109 9.39 -9.34 -0.91
CA ASN A 109 10.85 -9.35 -1.02
C ASN A 109 11.46 -10.75 -1.12
N MET A 110 10.90 -11.73 -0.41
CA MET A 110 11.35 -13.12 -0.40
C MET A 110 10.42 -14.08 -1.14
N ALA A 111 9.32 -13.58 -1.69
CA ALA A 111 8.35 -14.38 -2.42
C ALA A 111 8.85 -14.71 -3.84
N ARG A 112 8.81 -15.99 -4.20
CA ARG A 112 9.28 -16.51 -5.50
C ARG A 112 8.10 -16.78 -6.44
N LEU A 113 7.53 -15.71 -7.01
CA LEU A 113 6.25 -15.78 -7.70
C LEU A 113 6.36 -15.87 -9.22
N ILE A 114 7.40 -15.29 -9.82
CA ILE A 114 7.52 -15.03 -11.25
C ILE A 114 8.77 -15.68 -11.85
N ASN A 115 8.77 -15.88 -13.18
CA ASN A 115 9.93 -16.42 -13.88
C ASN A 115 10.87 -15.31 -14.37
N GLY A 116 10.32 -14.14 -14.72
CA GLY A 116 11.08 -13.00 -15.22
C GLY A 116 10.28 -11.70 -15.17
N LYS A 117 10.84 -10.64 -15.72
CA LYS A 117 10.23 -9.31 -15.76
C LYS A 117 8.91 -9.27 -16.52
N GLU A 118 8.74 -10.13 -17.51
CA GLU A 118 7.54 -10.30 -18.32
C GLU A 118 6.31 -10.71 -17.50
N ASP A 119 6.53 -11.35 -16.37
CA ASP A 119 5.47 -11.82 -15.47
C ASP A 119 5.06 -10.77 -14.41
N LEU A 120 5.67 -9.57 -14.40
CA LEU A 120 5.38 -8.55 -13.38
C LEU A 120 3.91 -8.12 -13.36
N HIS A 121 3.21 -8.21 -14.49
CA HIS A 121 1.78 -7.91 -14.57
C HIS A 121 0.94 -8.78 -13.61
N PHE A 122 1.34 -10.03 -13.32
CA PHE A 122 0.66 -10.86 -12.33
C PHE A 122 0.79 -10.30 -10.91
N ILE A 123 1.94 -9.69 -10.60
CA ILE A 123 2.16 -9.01 -9.32
C ILE A 123 1.35 -7.71 -9.27
N GLU A 124 1.31 -6.93 -10.35
CA GLU A 124 0.48 -5.72 -10.45
C GLU A 124 -0.98 -6.06 -10.20
N GLU A 125 -1.54 -7.05 -10.88
CA GLU A 125 -2.93 -7.50 -10.70
C GLU A 125 -3.22 -7.97 -9.27
N GLN A 126 -2.28 -8.66 -8.62
CA GLN A 126 -2.44 -9.10 -7.24
C GLN A 126 -2.47 -7.92 -6.28
N ILE A 127 -1.56 -6.95 -6.46
CA ILE A 127 -1.51 -5.73 -5.63
C ILE A 127 -2.76 -4.87 -5.87
N GLU A 128 -3.23 -4.73 -7.11
CA GLU A 128 -4.48 -4.04 -7.44
C GLU A 128 -5.66 -4.64 -6.67
N LYS A 129 -5.79 -5.95 -6.72
CA LYS A 129 -6.86 -6.67 -6.02
C LYS A 129 -6.82 -6.46 -4.50
N ASP A 130 -5.64 -6.60 -3.90
CA ASP A 130 -5.49 -6.48 -2.45
C ASP A 130 -5.73 -5.04 -1.97
N LEU A 131 -5.18 -4.06 -2.67
CA LEU A 131 -5.39 -2.65 -2.37
C LEU A 131 -6.83 -2.20 -2.64
N SER A 132 -7.45 -2.65 -3.75
CA SER A 132 -8.85 -2.35 -4.07
C SER A 132 -9.79 -2.82 -2.96
N LYS A 133 -9.53 -3.99 -2.41
CA LYS A 133 -10.27 -4.50 -1.24
C LYS A 133 -10.08 -3.62 -0.01
N ALA A 134 -8.85 -3.15 0.23
CA ALA A 134 -8.53 -2.32 1.39
C ALA A 134 -9.15 -0.93 1.30
N VAL A 135 -9.10 -0.26 0.14
CA VAL A 135 -9.64 1.09 -0.03
C VAL A 135 -11.14 1.12 -0.34
N GLY A 136 -11.70 0.01 -0.81
CA GLY A 136 -13.11 -0.10 -1.19
C GLY A 136 -13.42 0.53 -2.55
N GLY A 137 -12.48 0.48 -3.49
CA GLY A 137 -12.63 1.03 -4.86
C GLY A 137 -11.46 0.61 -5.74
N ASP A 138 -11.53 0.97 -7.02
CA ASP A 138 -10.52 0.57 -8.00
C ASP A 138 -9.16 1.20 -7.72
N VAL A 139 -8.11 0.40 -7.84
CA VAL A 139 -6.71 0.81 -7.70
C VAL A 139 -5.97 0.43 -8.96
N GLY A 140 -5.24 1.38 -9.54
CA GLY A 140 -4.31 1.09 -10.63
C GLY A 140 -2.89 0.95 -10.08
N VAL A 141 -2.16 -0.08 -10.52
CA VAL A 141 -0.78 -0.37 -10.10
C VAL A 141 0.13 -0.43 -11.32
N TYR A 142 1.34 0.07 -11.17
CA TYR A 142 2.38 0.02 -12.19
C TYR A 142 3.74 -0.24 -11.55
N ILE A 143 4.48 -1.21 -12.08
CA ILE A 143 5.84 -1.56 -11.65
C ILE A 143 6.82 -1.26 -12.79
N ALA A 144 7.76 -0.35 -12.55
CA ALA A 144 8.86 -0.05 -13.47
C ALA A 144 10.14 -0.73 -13.00
N VAL A 145 10.79 -1.45 -13.91
CA VAL A 145 12.08 -2.11 -13.68
C VAL A 145 13.08 -1.59 -14.73
N GLY A 146 14.18 -1.04 -14.27
CA GLY A 146 15.22 -0.44 -15.13
C GLY A 146 15.78 0.84 -14.52
N ASP A 147 16.65 1.52 -15.26
CA ASP A 147 17.19 2.80 -14.85
C ASP A 147 16.08 3.86 -14.75
N VAL A 148 16.12 4.66 -13.69
CA VAL A 148 15.13 5.71 -13.40
C VAL A 148 14.96 6.70 -14.56
N ASP A 149 16.00 6.87 -15.37
CA ASP A 149 16.02 7.74 -16.55
C ASP A 149 15.09 7.30 -17.70
N THR A 150 14.60 6.06 -17.66
CA THR A 150 13.69 5.52 -18.69
C THR A 150 12.22 5.61 -18.30
N VAL A 151 11.91 5.99 -17.08
CA VAL A 151 10.53 6.09 -16.58
C VAL A 151 9.90 7.39 -17.06
N LYS A 152 9.09 7.31 -18.10
CA LYS A 152 8.23 8.45 -18.48
C LYS A 152 7.23 8.71 -17.36
N PRO A 153 7.11 9.96 -16.86
CA PRO A 153 6.05 10.29 -15.91
C PRO A 153 4.70 9.96 -16.53
N MET A 154 3.89 9.15 -15.85
CA MET A 154 2.51 8.96 -16.23
C MET A 154 1.82 10.32 -16.17
N ARG A 155 1.34 10.82 -17.32
CA ARG A 155 0.45 11.97 -17.32
C ARG A 155 -0.84 11.52 -16.66
N GLY A 156 -1.20 12.17 -15.56
CA GLY A 156 -2.56 12.07 -15.05
C GLY A 156 -3.50 12.69 -16.08
N ASP A 157 -4.33 11.86 -16.65
CA ASP A 157 -5.49 12.33 -17.39
C ASP A 157 -6.62 12.65 -16.40
#